data_19ca9fd6a2c8108917da333c89cf8a0f
#
_entry.id   19ca9fd6a2c8108917da333c89cf8a0f
#
_cell.length_a   1.000
_cell.length_b   1.000
_cell.length_c   1.000
_cell.angle_alpha   90.00
_cell.angle_beta   90.00
_cell.angle_gamma   90.00
#
_symmetry.space_group_name_H-M   'P 1'
#
loop_
_entity.id
_entity.type
_entity.pdbx_description
1 polymer ?
#
loop_
_entity_poly.entity_id
_entity_poly.type
_entity_poly.pdbx_seq_one_letter_code
_entity_poly.pdbx_strand_id
1 'polypeptide(L)'
;MERILDAAEVLFAQHGLYGVTLKDVAAEVGVHHTLLNYYFADKKTLFDAVFARRAIVTSERRMRVLDEYDAANPQPTVEGALRAFLDTDLDLYIEGGEGWKNYAQLSAQVANTPEWGAQLMDEHFDPVVLRLIGLLKRALPDCSEEDIFWGYHFVSGALLLTLARTGRIDKLSGGLCKSEDFAAVKQRMASFMSAGFLDICQPAAVPPKP
;
A
#
# COMPACT_ATOMS: atom_id res chain seq x y z
N MET A 1 -6.73 -23.26 10.57
CA MET A 1 -5.70 -22.22 10.38
C MET A 1 -6.34 -20.92 9.92
N GLU A 2 -7.11 -20.90 8.82
CA GLU A 2 -7.74 -19.67 8.27
C GLU A 2 -8.50 -18.84 9.32
N ARG A 3 -9.37 -19.46 10.13
CA ARG A 3 -10.11 -18.76 11.20
C ARG A 3 -9.21 -18.00 12.20
N ILE A 4 -8.03 -18.54 12.48
CA ILE A 4 -7.05 -17.89 13.37
C ILE A 4 -6.45 -16.66 12.66
N LEU A 5 -6.07 -16.79 11.39
CA LEU A 5 -5.52 -15.69 10.62
C LEU A 5 -6.56 -14.58 10.39
N ASP A 6 -7.83 -14.94 10.14
CA ASP A 6 -8.91 -13.96 9.96
C ASP A 6 -9.18 -13.17 11.26
N ALA A 7 -9.28 -13.86 12.40
CA ALA A 7 -9.46 -13.21 13.70
C ALA A 7 -8.26 -12.33 14.07
N ALA A 8 -7.05 -12.82 13.84
CA ALA A 8 -5.83 -12.05 14.07
C ALA A 8 -5.75 -10.82 13.17
N GLU A 9 -6.15 -10.93 11.90
CA GLU A 9 -6.20 -9.81 10.96
C GLU A 9 -7.11 -8.67 11.48
N VAL A 10 -8.30 -9.00 11.96
CA VAL A 10 -9.22 -8.02 12.54
C VAL A 10 -8.62 -7.35 13.77
N LEU A 11 -8.11 -8.15 14.72
CA LEU A 11 -7.54 -7.63 15.96
C LEU A 11 -6.31 -6.76 15.71
N PHE A 12 -5.39 -7.20 14.84
CA PHE A 12 -4.21 -6.42 14.50
C PHE A 12 -4.55 -5.14 13.73
N ALA A 13 -5.54 -5.16 12.83
CA ALA A 13 -5.99 -3.96 12.14
C ALA A 13 -6.51 -2.91 13.13
N GLN A 14 -7.25 -3.32 14.15
CA GLN A 14 -7.86 -2.42 15.13
C GLN A 14 -6.90 -1.94 16.21
N HIS A 15 -6.00 -2.81 16.68
CA HIS A 15 -5.20 -2.58 17.89
C HIS A 15 -3.69 -2.54 17.64
N GLY A 16 -3.26 -2.81 16.41
CA GLY A 16 -1.84 -2.88 16.04
C GLY A 16 -1.12 -4.10 16.62
N LEU A 17 0.14 -4.28 16.24
CA LEU A 17 0.96 -5.41 16.73
C LEU A 17 1.07 -5.42 18.26
N TYR A 18 1.26 -4.26 18.89
CA TYR A 18 1.51 -4.18 20.34
C TYR A 18 0.24 -4.31 21.18
N GLY A 19 -0.93 -3.98 20.63
CA GLY A 19 -2.22 -4.01 21.32
C GLY A 19 -2.88 -5.38 21.39
N VAL A 20 -2.29 -6.44 20.77
CA VAL A 20 -2.87 -7.78 20.69
C VAL A 20 -1.92 -8.82 21.28
N THR A 21 -2.46 -9.86 21.92
CA THR A 21 -1.73 -11.02 22.39
C THR A 21 -2.23 -12.31 21.72
N LEU A 22 -1.43 -13.37 21.71
CA LEU A 22 -1.88 -14.69 21.23
C LEU A 22 -3.11 -15.22 22.02
N LYS A 23 -3.25 -14.81 23.28
CA LYS A 23 -4.42 -15.18 24.11
C LYS A 23 -5.69 -14.48 23.61
N ASP A 24 -5.60 -13.22 23.20
CA ASP A 24 -6.75 -12.48 22.66
C ASP A 24 -7.25 -13.13 21.37
N VAL A 25 -6.33 -13.51 20.48
CA VAL A 25 -6.68 -14.21 19.23
C VAL A 25 -7.28 -15.60 19.53
N ALA A 26 -6.74 -16.34 20.51
CA ALA A 26 -7.27 -17.63 20.92
C ALA A 26 -8.69 -17.52 21.48
N ALA A 27 -8.94 -16.50 22.30
CA ALA A 27 -10.27 -16.22 22.85
C ALA A 27 -11.28 -15.87 21.77
N GLU A 28 -10.89 -15.04 20.79
CA GLU A 28 -11.73 -14.64 19.66
C GLU A 28 -12.18 -15.84 18.81
N VAL A 29 -11.28 -16.79 18.58
CA VAL A 29 -11.59 -18.01 17.78
C VAL A 29 -12.27 -19.09 18.60
N GLY A 30 -12.27 -18.97 19.94
CA GLY A 30 -12.82 -19.97 20.86
C GLY A 30 -11.95 -21.23 21.00
N VAL A 31 -10.62 -21.07 20.96
CA VAL A 31 -9.67 -22.19 21.14
C VAL A 31 -8.75 -21.95 22.32
N HIS A 32 -8.12 -23.02 22.82
CA HIS A 32 -7.14 -22.87 23.88
C HIS A 32 -5.85 -22.24 23.36
N HIS A 33 -5.27 -21.30 24.11
CA HIS A 33 -4.08 -20.53 23.67
C HIS A 33 -2.86 -21.42 23.35
N THR A 34 -2.75 -22.61 23.95
CA THR A 34 -1.71 -23.60 23.66
C THR A 34 -1.69 -23.99 22.16
N LEU A 35 -2.85 -23.97 21.50
CA LEU A 35 -2.94 -24.26 20.08
C LEU A 35 -2.23 -23.19 19.25
N LEU A 36 -2.37 -21.92 19.59
CA LEU A 36 -1.66 -20.84 18.91
C LEU A 36 -0.16 -20.93 19.15
N ASN A 37 0.27 -21.19 20.39
CA ASN A 37 1.68 -21.39 20.71
C ASN A 37 2.31 -22.60 20.01
N TYR A 38 1.51 -23.57 19.58
CA TYR A 38 1.99 -24.69 18.77
C TYR A 38 2.27 -24.28 17.32
N TYR A 39 1.44 -23.41 16.75
CA TYR A 39 1.60 -22.98 15.36
C TYR A 39 2.50 -21.76 15.18
N PHE A 40 2.55 -20.88 16.17
CA PHE A 40 3.28 -19.62 16.10
C PHE A 40 4.20 -19.49 17.32
N ALA A 41 5.50 -19.34 17.05
CA ALA A 41 6.51 -19.20 18.10
C ALA A 41 6.22 -17.99 19.01
N ASP A 42 5.73 -16.91 18.41
CA ASP A 42 5.38 -15.67 19.08
C ASP A 42 4.30 -14.89 18.29
N LYS A 43 3.91 -13.77 18.85
CA LYS A 43 2.93 -12.84 18.25
C LYS A 43 3.41 -12.25 16.94
N LYS A 44 4.70 -11.96 16.81
CA LYS A 44 5.30 -11.41 15.59
C LYS A 44 5.16 -12.40 14.44
N THR A 45 5.47 -13.66 14.67
CA THR A 45 5.32 -14.75 13.70
C THR A 45 3.87 -14.87 13.20
N LEU A 46 2.89 -14.74 14.10
CA LEU A 46 1.48 -14.71 13.70
C LEU A 46 1.16 -13.47 12.87
N PHE A 47 1.66 -12.29 13.27
CA PHE A 47 1.46 -11.05 12.55
C PHE A 47 2.04 -11.12 11.13
N ASP A 48 3.27 -11.62 10.99
CA ASP A 48 3.94 -11.77 9.71
C ASP A 48 3.15 -12.70 8.78
N ALA A 49 2.63 -13.81 9.30
CA ALA A 49 1.78 -14.73 8.54
C ALA A 49 0.46 -14.10 8.10
N VAL A 50 -0.18 -13.29 8.96
CA VAL A 50 -1.39 -12.52 8.62
C VAL A 50 -1.11 -11.53 7.52
N PHE A 51 -0.04 -10.76 7.63
CA PHE A 51 0.33 -9.75 6.64
C PHE A 51 0.71 -10.38 5.29
N ALA A 52 1.63 -11.37 5.32
CA ALA A 52 2.14 -12.05 4.13
C ALA A 52 1.03 -12.67 3.27
N ARG A 53 0.00 -13.23 3.89
CA ARG A 53 -1.14 -13.86 3.21
C ARG A 53 -1.76 -12.98 2.12
N ARG A 54 -1.90 -11.67 2.39
CA ARG A 54 -2.47 -10.72 1.45
C ARG A 54 -1.41 -9.93 0.68
N ALA A 55 -0.27 -9.67 1.29
CA ALA A 55 0.84 -8.98 0.65
C ALA A 55 1.33 -9.72 -0.59
N ILE A 56 1.41 -11.05 -0.54
CA ILE A 56 1.76 -11.89 -1.69
C ILE A 56 0.75 -11.68 -2.83
N VAL A 57 -0.54 -11.73 -2.53
CA VAL A 57 -1.60 -11.58 -3.55
C VAL A 57 -1.56 -10.20 -4.19
N THR A 58 -1.38 -9.14 -3.39
CA THR A 58 -1.29 -7.76 -3.92
C THR A 58 -0.05 -7.57 -4.77
N SER A 59 1.09 -8.05 -4.29
CA SER A 59 2.38 -7.93 -4.98
C SER A 59 2.38 -8.66 -6.33
N GLU A 60 1.93 -9.92 -6.36
CA GLU A 60 1.81 -10.70 -7.60
C GLU A 60 0.83 -10.06 -8.59
N ARG A 61 -0.31 -9.57 -8.10
CA ARG A 61 -1.31 -8.90 -8.94
C ARG A 61 -0.77 -7.60 -9.53
N ARG A 62 -0.11 -6.77 -8.72
CA ARG A 62 0.54 -5.54 -9.19
C ARG A 62 1.63 -5.83 -10.22
N MET A 63 2.52 -6.79 -9.95
CA MET A 63 3.57 -7.15 -10.88
C MET A 63 3.00 -7.53 -12.25
N ARG A 64 1.98 -8.41 -12.25
CA ARG A 64 1.32 -8.82 -13.48
C ARG A 64 0.70 -7.64 -14.23
N VAL A 65 -0.03 -6.75 -13.55
CA VAL A 65 -0.68 -5.60 -14.20
C VAL A 65 0.35 -4.61 -14.75
N LEU A 66 1.47 -4.39 -14.04
CA LEU A 66 2.58 -3.56 -14.54
C LEU A 66 3.24 -4.17 -15.78
N ASP A 67 3.42 -5.50 -15.82
CA ASP A 67 3.98 -6.20 -16.98
C ASP A 67 3.03 -6.18 -18.17
N GLU A 68 1.72 -6.37 -17.95
CA GLU A 68 0.69 -6.25 -18.98
C GLU A 68 0.63 -4.82 -19.54
N TYR A 69 0.69 -3.82 -18.67
CA TYR A 69 0.73 -2.41 -19.06
C TYR A 69 1.97 -2.11 -19.91
N ASP A 70 3.15 -2.56 -19.49
CA ASP A 70 4.40 -2.36 -20.22
C ASP A 70 4.37 -3.02 -21.62
N ALA A 71 3.90 -4.24 -21.70
CA ALA A 71 3.78 -4.95 -22.98
C ALA A 71 2.81 -4.25 -23.97
N ALA A 72 1.75 -3.64 -23.45
CA ALA A 72 0.77 -2.90 -24.25
C ALA A 72 1.19 -1.46 -24.60
N ASN A 73 2.17 -0.88 -23.89
CA ASN A 73 2.57 0.51 -24.01
C ASN A 73 4.08 0.67 -24.17
N PRO A 74 4.63 0.51 -25.39
CA PRO A 74 6.07 0.70 -25.67
C PRO A 74 6.62 2.06 -25.21
N GLN A 75 5.76 3.07 -25.17
CA GLN A 75 6.04 4.40 -24.62
C GLN A 75 5.08 4.63 -23.42
N PRO A 76 5.46 4.22 -22.22
CA PRO A 76 4.61 4.38 -21.06
C PRO A 76 4.40 5.85 -20.72
N THR A 77 3.24 6.16 -20.13
CA THR A 77 2.97 7.47 -19.53
C THR A 77 3.06 7.38 -18.02
N VAL A 78 3.36 8.49 -17.35
CA VAL A 78 3.38 8.56 -15.87
C VAL A 78 2.03 8.15 -15.30
N GLU A 79 0.95 8.74 -15.79
CA GLU A 79 -0.39 8.41 -15.30
C GLU A 79 -0.76 6.94 -15.52
N GLY A 80 -0.44 6.38 -16.68
CA GLY A 80 -0.71 4.97 -16.99
C GLY A 80 0.05 4.01 -16.08
N ALA A 81 1.33 4.26 -15.83
CA ALA A 81 2.14 3.47 -14.90
C ALA A 81 1.62 3.57 -13.45
N LEU A 82 1.24 4.78 -13.02
CA LEU A 82 0.65 4.98 -11.69
C LEU A 82 -0.72 4.30 -11.55
N ARG A 83 -1.57 4.34 -12.59
CA ARG A 83 -2.86 3.59 -12.58
C ARG A 83 -2.63 2.09 -12.49
N ALA A 84 -1.73 1.54 -13.27
CA ALA A 84 -1.40 0.12 -13.22
C ALA A 84 -0.93 -0.32 -11.81
N PHE A 85 -0.23 0.56 -11.10
CA PHE A 85 0.25 0.30 -9.74
C PHE A 85 -0.82 0.53 -8.67
N LEU A 86 -1.54 1.64 -8.70
CA LEU A 86 -2.46 2.08 -7.64
C LEU A 86 -3.84 1.42 -7.75
N ASP A 87 -4.42 1.38 -8.95
CA ASP A 87 -5.79 0.92 -9.15
C ASP A 87 -5.94 -0.56 -8.81
N THR A 88 -4.86 -1.33 -9.01
CA THR A 88 -4.83 -2.77 -8.71
C THR A 88 -5.17 -3.09 -7.26
N ASP A 89 -4.63 -2.32 -6.31
CA ASP A 89 -4.92 -2.51 -4.89
C ASP A 89 -6.24 -1.85 -4.50
N LEU A 90 -6.51 -0.65 -5.04
CA LEU A 90 -7.76 0.04 -4.75
C LEU A 90 -8.98 -0.82 -5.14
N ASP A 91 -8.90 -1.58 -6.23
CA ASP A 91 -9.95 -2.52 -6.62
C ASP A 91 -10.15 -3.64 -5.60
N LEU A 92 -9.06 -4.18 -5.03
CA LEU A 92 -9.16 -5.17 -3.95
C LEU A 92 -9.86 -4.59 -2.71
N TYR A 93 -9.61 -3.33 -2.38
CA TYR A 93 -10.23 -2.67 -1.23
C TYR A 93 -11.70 -2.28 -1.48
N ILE A 94 -12.07 -2.02 -2.73
CA ILE A 94 -13.44 -1.73 -3.14
C ILE A 94 -14.29 -3.02 -3.17
N GLU A 95 -13.77 -4.08 -3.79
CA GLU A 95 -14.55 -5.28 -4.14
C GLU A 95 -14.33 -6.45 -3.16
N GLY A 96 -13.20 -6.49 -2.48
CA GLY A 96 -12.73 -7.67 -1.76
C GLY A 96 -13.27 -7.85 -0.34
N GLY A 97 -14.16 -6.97 0.15
CA GLY A 97 -14.79 -7.06 1.46
C GLY A 97 -13.90 -6.60 2.63
N GLU A 98 -14.39 -6.83 3.86
CA GLU A 98 -13.78 -6.27 5.07
C GLU A 98 -12.34 -6.74 5.33
N GLY A 99 -12.01 -7.98 5.00
CA GLY A 99 -10.64 -8.46 5.17
C GLY A 99 -9.61 -7.66 4.36
N TRP A 100 -9.95 -7.23 3.15
CA TRP A 100 -9.09 -6.36 2.36
C TRP A 100 -8.97 -4.95 2.93
N LYS A 101 -10.04 -4.43 3.52
CA LYS A 101 -10.01 -3.14 4.23
C LYS A 101 -9.16 -3.21 5.51
N ASN A 102 -9.21 -4.33 6.25
CA ASN A 102 -8.33 -4.57 7.39
C ASN A 102 -6.86 -4.64 6.95
N TYR A 103 -6.58 -5.34 5.86
CA TYR A 103 -5.24 -5.41 5.30
C TYR A 103 -4.73 -4.02 4.83
N ALA A 104 -5.58 -3.19 4.23
CA ALA A 104 -5.21 -1.81 3.87
C ALA A 104 -4.73 -1.03 5.11
N GLN A 105 -5.47 -1.13 6.22
CA GLN A 105 -5.10 -0.49 7.48
C GLN A 105 -3.81 -1.07 8.08
N LEU A 106 -3.64 -2.40 8.01
CA LEU A 106 -2.39 -3.06 8.42
C LEU A 106 -1.20 -2.59 7.58
N SER A 107 -1.35 -2.46 6.26
CA SER A 107 -0.29 -1.98 5.36
C SER A 107 0.17 -0.57 5.74
N ALA A 108 -0.75 0.32 6.09
CA ALA A 108 -0.41 1.65 6.58
C ALA A 108 0.37 1.60 7.91
N GLN A 109 0.01 0.70 8.82
CA GLN A 109 0.73 0.52 10.10
C GLN A 109 2.14 -0.05 9.88
N VAL A 110 2.27 -1.10 9.05
CA VAL A 110 3.55 -1.74 8.73
C VAL A 110 4.51 -0.72 8.13
N ALA A 111 4.09 0.01 7.11
CA ALA A 111 4.94 0.98 6.42
C ALA A 111 5.41 2.15 7.31
N ASN A 112 4.69 2.45 8.40
CA ASN A 112 5.03 3.53 9.33
C ASN A 112 5.76 3.04 10.60
N THR A 113 6.20 1.77 10.65
CA THR A 113 6.88 1.22 11.83
C THR A 113 8.24 0.62 11.42
N PRO A 114 9.35 1.39 11.52
CA PRO A 114 10.67 0.98 11.04
C PRO A 114 11.21 -0.29 11.72
N GLU A 115 10.94 -0.46 13.01
CA GLU A 115 11.56 -1.52 13.82
C GLU A 115 11.17 -2.94 13.38
N TRP A 116 9.98 -3.11 12.79
CA TRP A 116 9.50 -4.43 12.38
C TRP A 116 8.80 -4.43 11.01
N GLY A 117 8.39 -3.27 10.52
CA GLY A 117 7.67 -3.13 9.27
C GLY A 117 8.58 -3.06 8.05
N ALA A 118 9.78 -2.48 8.18
CA ALA A 118 10.69 -2.30 7.06
C ALA A 118 10.98 -3.62 6.33
N GLN A 119 11.37 -4.67 7.07
CA GLN A 119 11.65 -5.98 6.47
C GLN A 119 10.46 -6.55 5.68
N LEU A 120 9.24 -6.41 6.20
CA LEU A 120 8.03 -6.88 5.51
C LEU A 120 7.76 -6.07 4.24
N MET A 121 8.02 -4.77 4.27
CA MET A 121 7.88 -3.92 3.09
C MET A 121 8.92 -4.28 2.02
N ASP A 122 10.19 -4.41 2.41
CA ASP A 122 11.29 -4.79 1.51
C ASP A 122 11.01 -6.15 0.85
N GLU A 123 10.65 -7.16 1.65
CA GLU A 123 10.43 -8.52 1.18
C GLU A 123 9.26 -8.63 0.17
N HIS A 124 8.15 -7.94 0.46
CA HIS A 124 6.93 -8.13 -0.32
C HIS A 124 6.73 -7.10 -1.43
N PHE A 125 7.29 -5.89 -1.30
CA PHE A 125 6.95 -4.78 -2.21
C PHE A 125 8.10 -4.22 -3.02
N ASP A 126 9.36 -4.33 -2.59
CA ASP A 126 10.49 -3.77 -3.35
C ASP A 126 10.53 -4.19 -4.81
N PRO A 127 10.33 -5.48 -5.18
CA PRO A 127 10.34 -5.87 -6.58
C PRO A 127 9.29 -5.14 -7.43
N VAL A 128 8.10 -4.95 -6.87
CA VAL A 128 6.98 -4.27 -7.55
C VAL A 128 7.24 -2.76 -7.64
N VAL A 129 7.79 -2.18 -6.59
CA VAL A 129 8.18 -0.75 -6.56
C VAL A 129 9.26 -0.48 -7.60
N LEU A 130 10.31 -1.30 -7.65
CA LEU A 130 11.38 -1.15 -8.63
C LEU A 130 10.87 -1.33 -10.07
N ARG A 131 9.86 -2.18 -10.27
CA ARG A 131 9.18 -2.32 -11.56
C ARG A 131 8.47 -1.04 -11.97
N LEU A 132 7.70 -0.42 -11.06
CA LEU A 132 7.08 0.89 -11.29
C LEU A 132 8.13 1.97 -11.60
N ILE A 133 9.20 2.05 -10.80
CA ILE A 133 10.31 3.01 -11.01
C ILE A 133 10.91 2.84 -12.42
N GLY A 134 11.08 1.61 -12.90
CA GLY A 134 11.55 1.34 -14.26
C GLY A 134 10.62 1.92 -15.34
N LEU A 135 9.30 1.83 -15.15
CA LEU A 135 8.31 2.43 -16.07
C LEU A 135 8.34 3.96 -16.00
N LEU A 136 8.45 4.54 -14.79
CA LEU A 136 8.53 6.00 -14.61
C LEU A 136 9.79 6.58 -15.25
N LYS A 137 10.96 5.92 -15.11
CA LYS A 137 12.21 6.33 -15.80
C LYS A 137 12.06 6.34 -17.31
N ARG A 138 11.32 5.39 -17.89
CA ARG A 138 11.05 5.36 -19.34
C ARG A 138 10.03 6.44 -19.76
N ALA A 139 9.06 6.74 -18.88
CA ALA A 139 8.07 7.79 -19.14
C ALA A 139 8.68 9.20 -19.03
N LEU A 140 9.74 9.37 -18.26
CA LEU A 140 10.42 10.63 -17.94
C LEU A 140 11.94 10.51 -18.14
N PRO A 141 12.41 10.34 -19.38
CA PRO A 141 13.81 10.05 -19.67
C PRO A 141 14.78 11.17 -19.26
N ASP A 142 14.30 12.40 -19.18
CA ASP A 142 15.11 13.58 -18.84
C ASP A 142 15.01 13.95 -17.34
N CYS A 143 14.21 13.22 -16.56
CA CYS A 143 14.07 13.44 -15.13
C CYS A 143 15.27 12.86 -14.36
N SER A 144 15.71 13.56 -13.32
CA SER A 144 16.73 13.02 -12.43
C SER A 144 16.24 11.75 -11.71
N GLU A 145 17.14 10.81 -11.48
CA GLU A 145 16.78 9.61 -10.73
C GLU A 145 16.33 9.94 -9.30
N GLU A 146 16.92 10.95 -8.69
CA GLU A 146 16.54 11.46 -7.37
C GLU A 146 15.08 11.94 -7.35
N ASP A 147 14.66 12.74 -8.33
CA ASP A 147 13.29 13.24 -8.40
C ASP A 147 12.26 12.14 -8.66
N ILE A 148 12.62 11.11 -9.42
CA ILE A 148 11.76 9.93 -9.59
C ILE A 148 11.54 9.20 -8.26
N PHE A 149 12.58 9.01 -7.44
CA PHE A 149 12.43 8.40 -6.13
C PHE A 149 11.66 9.27 -5.14
N TRP A 150 11.86 10.59 -5.14
CA TRP A 150 11.05 11.52 -4.35
C TRP A 150 9.58 11.50 -4.78
N GLY A 151 9.31 11.51 -6.08
CA GLY A 151 7.94 11.38 -6.61
C GLY A 151 7.28 10.08 -6.14
N TYR A 152 7.99 8.95 -6.20
CA TYR A 152 7.51 7.69 -5.65
C TYR A 152 7.24 7.78 -4.15
N HIS A 153 8.13 8.41 -3.38
CA HIS A 153 7.94 8.62 -1.94
C HIS A 153 6.65 9.38 -1.64
N PHE A 154 6.35 10.43 -2.41
CA PHE A 154 5.10 11.19 -2.25
C PHE A 154 3.86 10.36 -2.63
N VAL A 155 3.93 9.55 -3.68
CA VAL A 155 2.86 8.60 -4.04
C VAL A 155 2.62 7.61 -2.90
N SER A 156 3.68 7.04 -2.33
CA SER A 156 3.59 6.11 -1.20
C SER A 156 2.95 6.77 0.03
N GLY A 157 3.38 8.00 0.37
CA GLY A 157 2.81 8.74 1.48
C GLY A 157 1.31 9.01 1.31
N ALA A 158 0.88 9.42 0.11
CA ALA A 158 -0.54 9.64 -0.19
C ALA A 158 -1.36 8.34 -0.14
N LEU A 159 -0.82 7.24 -0.69
CA LEU A 159 -1.47 5.93 -0.64
C LEU A 159 -1.61 5.46 0.82
N LEU A 160 -0.53 5.47 1.60
CA LEU A 160 -0.53 4.99 2.99
C LEU A 160 -1.46 5.80 3.89
N LEU A 161 -1.52 7.13 3.73
CA LEU A 161 -2.49 7.96 4.46
C LEU A 161 -3.94 7.61 4.09
N THR A 162 -4.18 7.30 2.81
CA THR A 162 -5.50 6.84 2.33
C THR A 162 -5.87 5.49 2.97
N LEU A 163 -4.93 4.53 2.98
CA LEU A 163 -5.15 3.20 3.54
C LEU A 163 -5.38 3.23 5.06
N ALA A 164 -4.81 4.20 5.76
CA ALA A 164 -5.00 4.39 7.20
C ALA A 164 -6.43 4.76 7.60
N ARG A 165 -7.26 5.25 6.68
CA ARG A 165 -8.69 5.61 6.89
C ARG A 165 -8.94 6.38 8.18
N THR A 166 -8.17 7.43 8.42
CA THR A 166 -8.16 8.15 9.71
C THR A 166 -9.44 8.91 10.02
N GLY A 167 -10.39 9.04 9.09
CA GLY A 167 -11.58 9.87 9.24
C GLY A 167 -11.30 11.38 9.26
N ARG A 168 -10.03 11.80 9.09
CA ARG A 168 -9.66 13.22 9.17
C ARG A 168 -10.29 14.05 8.05
N ILE A 169 -10.25 13.53 6.81
CA ILE A 169 -10.82 14.23 5.66
C ILE A 169 -12.34 14.35 5.77
N ASP A 170 -12.99 13.37 6.38
CA ASP A 170 -14.44 13.39 6.64
C ASP A 170 -14.82 14.62 7.47
N LYS A 171 -14.08 14.86 8.56
CA LYS A 171 -14.29 15.99 9.46
C LYS A 171 -13.95 17.33 8.80
N LEU A 172 -12.79 17.40 8.14
CA LEU A 172 -12.31 18.64 7.50
C LEU A 172 -13.23 19.11 6.37
N SER A 173 -13.81 18.18 5.63
CA SER A 173 -14.71 18.48 4.51
C SER A 173 -16.18 18.64 4.91
N GLY A 174 -16.50 18.55 6.21
CA GLY A 174 -17.90 18.53 6.66
C GLY A 174 -18.69 17.34 6.11
N GLY A 175 -18.02 16.22 5.83
CA GLY A 175 -18.62 15.01 5.31
C GLY A 175 -18.74 14.95 3.77
N LEU A 176 -18.22 15.94 3.04
CA LEU A 176 -18.21 15.96 1.59
C LEU A 176 -17.31 14.85 1.02
N CYS A 177 -16.17 14.60 1.67
CA CYS A 177 -15.26 13.50 1.34
C CYS A 177 -15.33 12.44 2.44
N LYS A 178 -15.15 11.17 2.06
CA LYS A 178 -15.09 10.05 2.98
C LYS A 178 -13.76 9.33 2.87
N SER A 179 -13.11 9.08 3.99
CA SER A 179 -11.83 8.36 4.04
C SER A 179 -11.95 6.89 3.60
N GLU A 180 -13.16 6.34 3.56
CA GLU A 180 -13.45 4.99 3.10
C GLU A 180 -13.84 4.91 1.61
N ASP A 181 -13.99 6.04 0.92
CA ASP A 181 -14.37 6.10 -0.49
C ASP A 181 -13.16 5.86 -1.40
N PHE A 182 -12.72 4.60 -1.46
CA PHE A 182 -11.62 4.19 -2.35
C PHE A 182 -11.95 4.39 -3.83
N ALA A 183 -13.22 4.39 -4.21
CA ALA A 183 -13.63 4.67 -5.59
C ALA A 183 -13.35 6.13 -5.96
N ALA A 184 -13.65 7.07 -5.06
CA ALA A 184 -13.30 8.48 -5.25
C ALA A 184 -11.78 8.72 -5.30
N VAL A 185 -11.00 7.97 -4.50
CA VAL A 185 -9.54 7.99 -4.53
C VAL A 185 -9.01 7.47 -5.87
N LYS A 186 -9.48 6.31 -6.33
CA LYS A 186 -9.10 5.69 -7.60
C LYS A 186 -9.29 6.66 -8.79
N GLN A 187 -10.38 7.40 -8.81
CA GLN A 187 -10.66 8.38 -9.87
C GLN A 187 -9.64 9.54 -9.92
N ARG A 188 -8.99 9.87 -8.82
CA ARG A 188 -8.22 11.12 -8.65
C ARG A 188 -6.73 10.93 -8.45
N MET A 189 -6.34 9.90 -7.71
CA MET A 189 -4.97 9.79 -7.17
C MET A 189 -3.92 9.71 -8.28
N ALA A 190 -4.09 8.83 -9.26
CA ALA A 190 -3.10 8.65 -10.32
C ALA A 190 -2.91 9.93 -11.15
N SER A 191 -3.99 10.62 -11.50
CA SER A 191 -3.92 11.87 -12.26
C SER A 191 -3.27 13.00 -11.44
N PHE A 192 -3.64 13.14 -10.16
CA PHE A 192 -3.03 14.13 -9.26
C PHE A 192 -1.53 13.90 -9.09
N MET A 193 -1.13 12.65 -8.84
CA MET A 193 0.28 12.29 -8.67
C MET A 193 1.07 12.43 -9.98
N SER A 194 0.47 12.10 -11.13
CA SER A 194 1.09 12.29 -12.44
C SER A 194 1.43 13.76 -12.70
N ALA A 195 0.52 14.68 -12.35
CA ALA A 195 0.80 16.12 -12.48
C ALA A 195 2.00 16.54 -11.63
N GLY A 196 2.12 16.02 -10.38
CA GLY A 196 3.27 16.27 -9.51
C GLY A 196 4.58 15.75 -10.10
N PHE A 197 4.59 14.53 -10.64
CA PHE A 197 5.78 13.99 -11.33
C PHE A 197 6.19 14.86 -12.54
N LEU A 198 5.22 15.26 -13.37
CA LEU A 198 5.51 16.08 -14.54
C LEU A 198 6.06 17.45 -14.15
N ASP A 199 5.65 18.00 -13.02
CA ASP A 199 6.15 19.29 -12.53
C ASP A 199 7.57 19.20 -11.98
N ILE A 200 7.85 18.26 -11.06
CA ILE A 200 9.17 18.12 -10.45
C ILE A 200 10.25 17.67 -11.44
N CYS A 201 9.85 16.98 -12.51
CA CYS A 201 10.77 16.51 -13.56
C CYS A 201 10.95 17.50 -14.71
N GLN A 202 10.41 18.73 -14.61
CA GLN A 202 10.70 19.76 -15.59
C GLN A 202 12.14 20.27 -15.42
N PRO A 203 12.89 20.51 -16.52
CA PRO A 203 14.16 21.17 -16.41
C PRO A 203 14.00 22.50 -15.67
N ALA A 204 14.83 22.73 -14.65
CA ALA A 204 14.81 24.00 -13.93
C ALA A 204 14.85 25.17 -14.95
N ALA A 205 13.86 26.05 -14.87
CA ALA A 205 13.85 27.25 -15.73
C ALA A 205 15.17 27.99 -15.52
N VAL A 206 15.98 28.09 -16.58
CA VAL A 206 17.24 28.84 -16.54
C VAL A 206 16.89 30.27 -16.15
N PRO A 207 17.35 30.82 -15.03
CA PRO A 207 17.06 32.20 -14.67
C PRO A 207 17.54 33.11 -15.80
N PRO A 208 16.80 34.16 -16.16
CA PRO A 208 17.23 35.09 -17.17
C PRO A 208 18.62 35.64 -16.74
N LYS A 209 19.58 35.61 -17.67
CA LYS A 209 20.91 36.21 -17.43
C LYS A 209 20.71 37.67 -17.06
N PRO A 210 21.43 38.19 -16.05
CA PRO A 210 21.34 39.58 -15.63
C PRO A 210 21.77 40.55 -16.74
#